data_201928543de8d3f555ef98d6fc427739
#
_entry.id   201928543de8d3f555ef98d6fc427739
#
_cell.length_a   1.000
_cell.length_b   1.000
_cell.length_c   1.000
_cell.angle_alpha   90.00
_cell.angle_beta   90.00
_cell.angle_gamma   90.00
#
_symmetry.space_group_name_H-M   'P 1'
#
loop_
_entity.id
_entity.type
_entity.pdbx_description
1 polymer ?
#
loop_
_entity_poly.entity_id
_entity_poly.type
_entity_poly.pdbx_seq_one_letter_code
_entity_poly.pdbx_strand_id
1 'polypeptide(L)'
;MAEGRIPFSIGETWYRMVGAQRDEGRVPLLCLHGGPGANWLHMKPYEALADERQVVFYDQLGAGNSAVSEPHDPAMWTPELYVEEVDAVREALGLDRVHVFGHSWGGMLGMQYAAGRPDGLVSLIVESSPPSVPAWMPEIARLRSELPPEVEATLREHEEAGTTDTPEYEEAVMVFYQRHLCRVDPWPDWFVECFQLLDANPEVYHSMNGPSEFHVIGTIRDWDITDRLGEIAAPTLIFSGRYDEVTPASTEAAHRLIPGSEYVVMEESSHMAQAEQPEETLALVRDFLSRAEAA
;
A
#
# COMPACT_ATOMS: atom_id res chain seq x y z
N MET A 1 22.54 5.10 -6.10
CA MET A 1 21.23 5.77 -5.92
C MET A 1 21.01 6.69 -7.10
N ALA A 2 19.81 6.66 -7.69
CA ALA A 2 19.40 7.55 -8.77
C ALA A 2 17.94 8.00 -8.51
N GLU A 3 17.62 9.21 -8.90
CA GLU A 3 16.28 9.77 -8.86
C GLU A 3 15.97 10.44 -10.20
N GLY A 4 14.70 10.50 -10.56
CA GLY A 4 14.26 11.13 -11.80
C GLY A 4 12.76 11.27 -11.89
N ARG A 5 12.29 11.65 -13.08
CA ARG A 5 10.87 11.79 -13.39
C ARG A 5 10.54 11.14 -14.72
N ILE A 6 9.39 10.55 -14.79
CA ILE A 6 8.83 9.86 -15.96
C ILE A 6 7.57 10.62 -16.37
N PRO A 7 7.46 11.14 -17.58
CA PRO A 7 6.22 11.73 -18.06
C PRO A 7 5.10 10.66 -18.06
N PHE A 8 3.99 10.97 -17.40
CA PHE A 8 2.85 10.08 -17.34
C PHE A 8 1.54 10.87 -17.22
N SER A 9 0.54 10.53 -18.05
CA SER A 9 -0.79 11.14 -18.04
C SER A 9 -0.72 12.69 -18.02
N ILE A 10 -1.23 13.32 -16.97
CA ILE A 10 -1.31 14.80 -16.79
C ILE A 10 -0.09 15.39 -16.08
N GLY A 11 0.92 14.58 -15.74
CA GLY A 11 2.06 15.02 -14.94
C GLY A 11 3.30 14.20 -15.17
N GLU A 12 4.06 14.06 -14.11
CA GLU A 12 5.28 13.28 -14.10
C GLU A 12 5.33 12.41 -12.83
N THR A 13 5.67 11.14 -12.99
CA THR A 13 5.92 10.21 -11.89
C THR A 13 7.37 10.32 -11.44
N TRP A 14 7.59 10.74 -10.20
CA TRP A 14 8.90 10.73 -9.59
C TRP A 14 9.28 9.33 -9.13
N TYR A 15 10.55 8.97 -9.31
CA TYR A 15 11.09 7.70 -8.84
C TYR A 15 12.43 7.85 -8.14
N ARG A 16 12.74 6.86 -7.31
CA ARG A 16 14.01 6.68 -6.60
C ARG A 16 14.47 5.22 -6.73
N MET A 17 15.68 5.05 -7.22
CA MET A 17 16.33 3.74 -7.29
C MET A 17 17.51 3.68 -6.31
N VAL A 18 17.55 2.66 -5.48
CA VAL A 18 18.63 2.37 -4.53
C VAL A 18 19.21 0.98 -4.78
N GLY A 19 20.47 0.79 -4.39
CA GLY A 19 21.22 -0.41 -4.73
C GLY A 19 21.84 -0.36 -6.12
N ALA A 20 22.77 -1.24 -6.39
CA ALA A 20 23.36 -1.43 -7.70
C ALA A 20 22.57 -2.50 -8.44
N GLN A 21 22.43 -2.34 -9.76
CA GLN A 21 22.13 -3.47 -10.62
C GLN A 21 23.37 -4.39 -10.56
N ARG A 22 23.30 -5.43 -9.74
CA ARG A 22 24.40 -6.35 -9.58
C ARG A 22 24.38 -7.34 -10.76
N ASP A 23 25.55 -7.62 -11.32
CA ASP A 23 25.74 -8.57 -12.45
C ASP A 23 25.36 -10.03 -12.09
N GLU A 24 24.81 -10.26 -10.90
CA GLU A 24 24.49 -11.59 -10.36
C GLU A 24 23.06 -12.08 -10.70
N GLY A 25 22.34 -11.38 -11.59
CA GLY A 25 21.02 -11.82 -12.07
C GLY A 25 19.87 -11.62 -11.09
N ARG A 26 20.08 -10.84 -10.00
CA ARG A 26 19.01 -10.48 -9.07
C ARG A 26 17.97 -9.58 -9.73
N VAL A 27 16.72 -9.97 -9.60
CA VAL A 27 15.59 -9.22 -10.17
C VAL A 27 15.29 -7.98 -9.31
N PRO A 28 15.10 -6.79 -9.92
CA PRO A 28 14.69 -5.59 -9.18
C PRO A 28 13.37 -5.76 -8.44
N LEU A 29 13.24 -5.03 -7.32
CA LEU A 29 12.00 -4.91 -6.55
C LEU A 29 11.36 -3.55 -6.82
N LEU A 30 10.13 -3.52 -7.32
CA LEU A 30 9.31 -2.32 -7.49
C LEU A 30 8.31 -2.23 -6.33
N CYS A 31 8.40 -1.14 -5.57
CA CYS A 31 7.58 -0.88 -4.39
C CYS A 31 6.40 0.04 -4.73
N LEU A 32 5.19 -0.41 -4.42
CA LEU A 32 3.93 0.31 -4.58
C LEU A 32 3.46 0.78 -3.19
N HIS A 33 3.48 2.09 -2.95
CA HIS A 33 3.08 2.65 -1.66
C HIS A 33 1.56 2.61 -1.44
N GLY A 34 1.16 2.77 -0.18
CA GLY A 34 -0.22 2.81 0.28
C GLY A 34 -0.94 4.16 0.07
N GLY A 35 -1.99 4.34 0.80
CA GLY A 35 -2.95 5.44 0.74
C GLY A 35 -4.30 4.96 0.22
N PRO A 36 -4.71 5.20 -1.05
CA PRO A 36 -3.97 5.84 -2.18
C PRO A 36 -3.53 7.27 -1.90
N GLY A 37 -2.50 7.75 -2.60
CA GLY A 37 -2.06 9.15 -2.46
C GLY A 37 -1.05 9.41 -1.33
N ALA A 38 -0.56 8.38 -0.60
CA ALA A 38 0.58 8.54 0.30
C ALA A 38 1.88 8.85 -0.48
N ASN A 39 2.99 8.27 -0.17
CA ASN A 39 4.24 8.48 -0.91
C ASN A 39 5.25 7.36 -0.59
N TRP A 40 6.40 7.36 -1.27
CA TRP A 40 7.43 6.35 -1.15
C TRP A 40 7.97 6.16 0.28
N LEU A 41 7.93 7.19 1.13
CA LEU A 41 8.38 7.08 2.53
C LEU A 41 7.65 5.97 3.28
N HIS A 42 6.40 5.69 2.92
CA HIS A 42 5.63 4.56 3.44
C HIS A 42 6.38 3.22 3.34
N MET A 43 7.16 3.06 2.25
CA MET A 43 7.95 1.87 1.95
C MET A 43 9.45 2.03 2.27
N LYS A 44 9.87 3.17 2.86
CA LYS A 44 11.28 3.49 3.09
C LYS A 44 12.09 2.43 3.84
N PRO A 45 11.59 1.72 4.85
CA PRO A 45 12.36 0.67 5.52
C PRO A 45 12.87 -0.43 4.57
N TYR A 46 12.20 -0.66 3.45
CA TYR A 46 12.60 -1.64 2.45
C TYR A 46 13.82 -1.20 1.60
N GLU A 47 14.32 0.04 1.76
CA GLU A 47 15.65 0.43 1.25
C GLU A 47 16.76 -0.52 1.76
N ALA A 48 16.57 -1.16 2.90
CA ALA A 48 17.52 -2.14 3.44
C ALA A 48 17.74 -3.35 2.52
N LEU A 49 16.85 -3.62 1.57
CA LEU A 49 17.00 -4.68 0.55
C LEU A 49 17.98 -4.28 -0.55
N ALA A 50 18.41 -3.04 -0.60
CA ALA A 50 19.32 -2.51 -1.61
C ALA A 50 20.77 -3.06 -1.48
N ASP A 51 21.09 -3.76 -0.41
CA ASP A 51 22.34 -4.51 -0.25
C ASP A 51 22.40 -5.78 -1.12
N GLU A 52 21.23 -6.31 -1.55
CA GLU A 52 21.12 -7.53 -2.35
C GLU A 52 20.67 -7.28 -3.79
N ARG A 53 19.77 -6.31 -4.00
CA ARG A 53 19.12 -6.04 -5.29
C ARG A 53 18.84 -4.57 -5.50
N GLN A 54 18.50 -4.18 -6.71
CA GLN A 54 17.95 -2.86 -6.95
C GLN A 54 16.54 -2.78 -6.38
N VAL A 55 16.26 -1.74 -5.59
CA VAL A 55 14.93 -1.40 -5.08
C VAL A 55 14.48 -0.10 -5.72
N VAL A 56 13.30 -0.12 -6.29
CA VAL A 56 12.70 1.02 -7.00
C VAL A 56 11.48 1.47 -6.22
N PHE A 57 11.50 2.70 -5.78
CA PHE A 57 10.35 3.40 -5.22
C PHE A 57 9.88 4.45 -6.22
N TYR A 58 8.61 4.73 -6.22
CA TYR A 58 8.07 5.89 -6.92
C TYR A 58 6.89 6.46 -6.15
N ASP A 59 6.67 7.76 -6.30
CA ASP A 59 5.44 8.38 -5.85
C ASP A 59 4.42 8.26 -6.99
N GLN A 60 3.29 7.62 -6.71
CA GLN A 60 2.21 7.49 -7.69
C GLN A 60 1.69 8.86 -8.10
N LEU A 61 1.17 8.98 -9.32
CA LEU A 61 0.68 10.24 -9.87
C LEU A 61 -0.28 10.95 -8.89
N GLY A 62 -0.05 12.22 -8.67
CA GLY A 62 -0.83 13.03 -7.73
C GLY A 62 -0.35 12.94 -6.27
N ALA A 63 0.63 12.09 -5.94
CA ALA A 63 1.13 11.90 -4.60
C ALA A 63 2.56 12.44 -4.42
N GLY A 64 2.92 12.85 -3.22
CA GLY A 64 4.29 13.19 -2.83
C GLY A 64 5.03 14.07 -3.84
N ASN A 65 6.17 13.59 -4.35
CA ASN A 65 6.97 14.28 -5.37
C ASN A 65 6.35 14.25 -6.79
N SER A 66 5.29 13.44 -7.00
CA SER A 66 4.50 13.35 -8.24
C SER A 66 3.22 14.20 -8.17
N ALA A 67 3.15 15.12 -7.20
CA ALA A 67 2.01 16.03 -7.04
C ALA A 67 1.75 16.82 -8.35
N VAL A 68 0.46 16.97 -8.66
CA VAL A 68 0.00 17.77 -9.80
C VAL A 68 -0.42 19.16 -9.32
N SER A 69 -0.29 20.17 -10.18
CA SER A 69 -0.43 21.58 -9.78
C SER A 69 -1.86 22.12 -9.72
N GLU A 70 -2.79 21.40 -10.33
CA GLU A 70 -4.19 21.84 -10.46
C GLU A 70 -5.12 20.75 -9.92
N PRO A 71 -6.21 21.10 -9.24
CA PRO A 71 -7.24 20.14 -8.84
C PRO A 71 -7.88 19.46 -10.06
N HIS A 72 -8.16 18.17 -9.93
CA HIS A 72 -8.71 17.36 -11.01
C HIS A 72 -10.07 16.78 -10.62
N ASP A 73 -10.81 16.33 -11.62
CA ASP A 73 -12.05 15.59 -11.39
C ASP A 73 -11.73 14.31 -10.58
N PRO A 74 -12.34 14.12 -9.40
CA PRO A 74 -12.14 12.90 -8.60
C PRO A 74 -12.33 11.60 -9.38
N ALA A 75 -13.21 11.58 -10.38
CA ALA A 75 -13.45 10.42 -11.23
C ALA A 75 -12.24 10.00 -12.08
N MET A 76 -11.23 10.86 -12.19
CA MET A 76 -9.98 10.54 -12.89
C MET A 76 -9.11 9.57 -12.11
N TRP A 77 -9.15 9.63 -10.79
CA TRP A 77 -8.34 8.81 -9.91
C TRP A 77 -8.94 7.40 -9.78
N THR A 78 -8.48 6.49 -10.64
CA THR A 78 -9.00 5.13 -10.74
C THR A 78 -7.88 4.09 -10.59
N PRO A 79 -8.19 2.87 -10.11
CA PRO A 79 -7.22 1.78 -10.07
C PRO A 79 -6.57 1.49 -11.44
N GLU A 80 -7.33 1.62 -12.54
CA GLU A 80 -6.86 1.39 -13.91
C GLU A 80 -5.75 2.39 -14.30
N LEU A 81 -5.89 3.67 -13.94
CA LEU A 81 -4.86 4.68 -14.17
C LEU A 81 -3.52 4.28 -13.54
N TYR A 82 -3.57 3.78 -12.30
CA TYR A 82 -2.36 3.37 -11.59
C TYR A 82 -1.77 2.04 -12.09
N VAL A 83 -2.60 1.14 -12.64
CA VAL A 83 -2.11 -0.04 -13.36
C VAL A 83 -1.31 0.38 -14.60
N GLU A 84 -1.82 1.34 -15.38
CA GLU A 84 -1.10 1.90 -16.53
C GLU A 84 0.20 2.60 -16.10
N GLU A 85 0.20 3.26 -14.93
CA GLU A 85 1.40 3.90 -14.38
C GLU A 85 2.49 2.87 -14.02
N VAL A 86 2.13 1.70 -13.45
CA VAL A 86 3.09 0.62 -13.18
C VAL A 86 3.79 0.20 -14.47
N ASP A 87 3.05 0.04 -15.57
CA ASP A 87 3.64 -0.31 -16.87
C ASP A 87 4.55 0.81 -17.40
N ALA A 88 4.13 2.08 -17.30
CA ALA A 88 4.95 3.22 -17.72
C ALA A 88 6.27 3.32 -16.92
N VAL A 89 6.22 3.09 -15.60
CA VAL A 89 7.41 3.06 -14.73
C VAL A 89 8.33 1.91 -15.13
N ARG A 90 7.80 0.70 -15.34
CA ARG A 90 8.58 -0.46 -15.78
C ARG A 90 9.26 -0.22 -17.13
N GLU A 91 8.53 0.29 -18.12
CA GLU A 91 9.07 0.58 -19.45
C GLU A 91 10.17 1.63 -19.39
N ALA A 92 9.93 2.77 -18.72
CA ALA A 92 10.88 3.88 -18.63
C ALA A 92 12.18 3.50 -17.91
N LEU A 93 12.11 2.59 -16.93
CA LEU A 93 13.26 2.16 -16.13
C LEU A 93 13.88 0.83 -16.63
N GLY A 94 13.37 0.24 -17.71
CA GLY A 94 13.87 -1.01 -18.27
C GLY A 94 13.70 -2.21 -17.33
N LEU A 95 12.59 -2.26 -16.57
CA LEU A 95 12.27 -3.32 -15.63
C LEU A 95 11.54 -4.48 -16.35
N ASP A 96 12.21 -5.10 -17.34
CA ASP A 96 11.65 -6.22 -18.11
C ASP A 96 11.25 -7.39 -17.21
N ARG A 97 12.05 -7.66 -16.18
CA ARG A 97 11.73 -8.59 -15.10
C ARG A 97 11.70 -7.85 -13.77
N VAL A 98 10.67 -8.11 -12.96
CA VAL A 98 10.46 -7.38 -11.73
C VAL A 98 9.74 -8.22 -10.67
N HIS A 99 10.11 -8.05 -9.42
CA HIS A 99 9.25 -8.36 -8.28
C HIS A 99 8.41 -7.12 -7.97
N VAL A 100 7.12 -7.29 -7.73
CA VAL A 100 6.23 -6.21 -7.29
C VAL A 100 5.92 -6.41 -5.81
N PHE A 101 6.08 -5.36 -5.03
CA PHE A 101 5.75 -5.34 -3.62
C PHE A 101 4.79 -4.18 -3.34
N GLY A 102 3.57 -4.50 -2.97
CA GLY A 102 2.55 -3.52 -2.60
C GLY A 102 2.17 -3.60 -1.13
N HIS A 103 2.09 -2.43 -0.48
CA HIS A 103 1.59 -2.28 0.88
C HIS A 103 0.26 -1.53 0.85
N SER A 104 -0.75 -2.00 1.61
CA SER A 104 -2.06 -1.35 1.73
C SER A 104 -2.70 -1.16 0.35
N TRP A 105 -3.14 0.05 -0.03
CA TRP A 105 -3.56 0.36 -1.39
C TRP A 105 -2.57 -0.16 -2.46
N GLY A 106 -1.27 -0.04 -2.22
CA GLY A 106 -0.26 -0.58 -3.15
C GLY A 106 -0.36 -2.09 -3.35
N GLY A 107 -0.82 -2.85 -2.35
CA GLY A 107 -1.09 -4.28 -2.48
C GLY A 107 -2.39 -4.56 -3.25
N MET A 108 -3.44 -3.74 -3.09
CA MET A 108 -4.64 -3.78 -3.94
C MET A 108 -4.26 -3.56 -5.41
N LEU A 109 -3.47 -2.53 -5.69
CA LEU A 109 -2.91 -2.23 -7.01
C LEU A 109 -2.06 -3.39 -7.54
N GLY A 110 -1.18 -3.94 -6.69
CA GLY A 110 -0.34 -5.09 -7.03
C GLY A 110 -1.13 -6.34 -7.40
N MET A 111 -2.22 -6.63 -6.68
CA MET A 111 -3.13 -7.75 -7.02
C MET A 111 -3.84 -7.49 -8.35
N GLN A 112 -4.36 -6.28 -8.58
CA GLN A 112 -5.02 -5.92 -9.85
C GLN A 112 -4.05 -6.02 -11.02
N TYR A 113 -2.82 -5.53 -10.84
CA TYR A 113 -1.75 -5.61 -11.82
C TYR A 113 -1.39 -7.07 -12.15
N ALA A 114 -1.15 -7.89 -11.14
CA ALA A 114 -0.75 -9.29 -11.30
C ALA A 114 -1.85 -10.17 -11.93
N ALA A 115 -3.13 -9.87 -11.67
CA ALA A 115 -4.27 -10.52 -12.30
C ALA A 115 -4.32 -10.28 -13.82
N GLY A 116 -3.74 -9.18 -14.31
CA GLY A 116 -3.52 -8.93 -15.74
C GLY A 116 -2.45 -9.81 -16.38
N ARG A 117 -1.69 -10.57 -15.60
CA ARG A 117 -0.57 -11.42 -16.04
C ARG A 117 0.47 -10.68 -16.89
N PRO A 118 1.02 -9.57 -16.40
CA PRO A 118 2.00 -8.80 -17.16
C PRO A 118 3.26 -9.63 -17.40
N ASP A 119 3.84 -9.50 -18.58
CA ASP A 119 5.11 -10.17 -18.91
C ASP A 119 6.21 -9.73 -17.93
N GLY A 120 7.06 -10.69 -17.53
CA GLY A 120 8.20 -10.42 -16.66
C GLY A 120 7.88 -10.18 -15.18
N LEU A 121 6.64 -10.30 -14.73
CA LEU A 121 6.33 -10.34 -13.31
C LEU A 121 6.85 -11.63 -12.69
N VAL A 122 7.89 -11.55 -11.87
CA VAL A 122 8.57 -12.69 -11.26
C VAL A 122 7.88 -13.14 -9.98
N SER A 123 7.45 -12.21 -9.15
CA SER A 123 6.63 -12.49 -7.98
C SER A 123 5.85 -11.26 -7.51
N LEU A 124 4.87 -11.49 -6.66
CA LEU A 124 4.08 -10.48 -5.99
C LEU A 124 4.23 -10.62 -4.47
N ILE A 125 4.41 -9.50 -3.78
CA ILE A 125 4.30 -9.41 -2.33
C ILE A 125 3.14 -8.45 -2.01
N VAL A 126 2.24 -8.90 -1.15
CA VAL A 126 1.06 -8.15 -0.70
C VAL A 126 1.12 -8.03 0.82
N GLU A 127 1.36 -6.84 1.30
CA GLU A 127 1.38 -6.52 2.73
C GLU A 127 0.13 -5.74 3.09
N SER A 128 -0.60 -6.22 4.10
CA SER A 128 -1.68 -5.46 4.75
C SER A 128 -2.74 -4.92 3.79
N SER A 129 -3.23 -5.76 2.85
CA SER A 129 -4.13 -5.33 1.77
C SER A 129 -5.34 -6.23 1.62
N PRO A 130 -6.57 -5.68 1.59
CA PRO A 130 -7.77 -6.46 1.37
C PRO A 130 -7.97 -6.76 -0.13
N PRO A 131 -8.59 -7.88 -0.51
CA PRO A 131 -8.96 -8.16 -1.89
C PRO A 131 -10.27 -7.50 -2.33
N SER A 132 -11.01 -6.93 -1.39
CA SER A 132 -12.32 -6.32 -1.60
C SER A 132 -12.59 -5.30 -0.50
N VAL A 133 -12.87 -4.04 -0.86
CA VAL A 133 -13.27 -3.01 0.11
C VAL A 133 -14.62 -3.34 0.73
N PRO A 134 -15.67 -3.72 -0.03
CA PRO A 134 -16.95 -4.10 0.56
C PRO A 134 -16.86 -5.27 1.56
N ALA A 135 -15.95 -6.25 1.32
CA ALA A 135 -15.75 -7.37 2.22
C ALA A 135 -14.92 -7.00 3.46
N TRP A 136 -14.06 -5.97 3.36
CA TRP A 136 -13.24 -5.48 4.46
C TRP A 136 -14.01 -4.58 5.44
N MET A 137 -14.96 -3.76 4.97
CA MET A 137 -15.69 -2.81 5.81
C MET A 137 -16.39 -3.41 7.05
N PRO A 138 -16.96 -4.63 7.03
CA PRO A 138 -17.47 -5.27 8.24
C PRO A 138 -16.41 -5.52 9.32
N GLU A 139 -15.17 -5.84 8.94
CA GLU A 139 -14.05 -5.99 9.89
C GLU A 139 -13.66 -4.64 10.50
N ILE A 140 -13.62 -3.57 9.70
CA ILE A 140 -13.44 -2.21 10.19
C ILE A 140 -14.53 -1.85 11.23
N ALA A 141 -15.79 -2.13 10.91
CA ALA A 141 -16.89 -1.86 11.83
C ALA A 141 -16.74 -2.64 13.15
N ARG A 142 -16.25 -3.87 13.09
CA ARG A 142 -15.92 -4.67 14.28
C ARG A 142 -14.82 -4.02 15.11
N LEU A 143 -13.69 -3.63 14.51
CA LEU A 143 -12.58 -2.97 15.20
C LEU A 143 -13.02 -1.64 15.83
N ARG A 144 -13.82 -0.87 15.13
CA ARG A 144 -14.40 0.39 15.66
C ARG A 144 -15.30 0.13 16.87
N SER A 145 -16.07 -0.97 16.89
CA SER A 145 -16.92 -1.32 18.03
C SER A 145 -16.13 -1.63 19.31
N GLU A 146 -14.81 -1.87 19.21
CA GLU A 146 -13.90 -2.11 20.32
C GLU A 146 -13.21 -0.82 20.83
N LEU A 147 -13.46 0.32 20.19
CA LEU A 147 -13.00 1.64 20.66
C LEU A 147 -13.76 2.06 21.93
N PRO A 148 -13.20 3.02 22.71
CA PRO A 148 -13.98 3.69 23.75
C PRO A 148 -15.27 4.26 23.16
N PRO A 149 -16.43 4.09 23.84
CA PRO A 149 -17.72 4.51 23.27
C PRO A 149 -17.80 5.98 22.88
N GLU A 150 -17.09 6.85 23.61
CA GLU A 150 -17.00 8.29 23.32
C GLU A 150 -16.22 8.55 22.03
N VAL A 151 -15.15 7.80 21.76
CA VAL A 151 -14.37 7.92 20.52
C VAL A 151 -15.21 7.51 19.32
N GLU A 152 -15.86 6.35 19.37
CA GLU A 152 -16.73 5.89 18.29
C GLU A 152 -17.93 6.83 18.06
N ALA A 153 -18.47 7.43 19.13
CA ALA A 153 -19.53 8.40 19.01
C ALA A 153 -19.07 9.67 18.28
N THR A 154 -17.87 10.18 18.60
CA THR A 154 -17.27 11.34 17.93
C THR A 154 -17.04 11.05 16.44
N LEU A 155 -16.41 9.91 16.12
CA LEU A 155 -16.17 9.51 14.72
C LEU A 155 -17.47 9.51 13.92
N ARG A 156 -18.50 8.84 14.42
CA ARG A 156 -19.79 8.72 13.74
C ARG A 156 -20.50 10.08 13.60
N GLU A 157 -20.50 10.92 14.63
CA GLU A 157 -21.13 12.24 14.59
C GLU A 157 -20.55 13.09 13.47
N HIS A 158 -19.22 13.15 13.38
CA HIS A 158 -18.53 13.94 12.35
C HIS A 158 -18.66 13.36 10.94
N GLU A 159 -18.64 12.03 10.80
CA GLU A 159 -18.88 11.33 9.52
C GLU A 159 -20.30 11.59 9.00
N GLU A 160 -21.32 11.50 9.86
CA GLU A 160 -22.72 11.80 9.52
C GLU A 160 -22.94 13.28 9.19
N ALA A 161 -22.23 14.18 9.87
CA ALA A 161 -22.32 15.63 9.65
C ALA A 161 -21.47 16.13 8.48
N GLY A 162 -20.52 15.30 7.95
CA GLY A 162 -19.55 15.72 6.94
C GLY A 162 -18.54 16.76 7.46
N THR A 163 -18.19 16.70 8.74
CA THR A 163 -17.24 17.61 9.43
C THR A 163 -15.98 16.89 9.86
N THR A 164 -15.43 16.09 8.95
CA THR A 164 -14.25 15.22 9.19
C THR A 164 -12.91 15.97 9.14
N ASP A 165 -12.92 17.27 8.94
CA ASP A 165 -11.78 18.19 8.95
C ASP A 165 -11.60 18.93 10.29
N THR A 166 -12.24 18.45 11.37
CA THR A 166 -12.16 19.06 12.69
C THR A 166 -11.10 18.40 13.57
N PRO A 167 -10.44 19.16 14.48
CA PRO A 167 -9.47 18.59 15.41
C PRO A 167 -10.05 17.46 16.27
N GLU A 168 -11.33 17.55 16.65
CA GLU A 168 -12.01 16.53 17.44
C GLU A 168 -12.12 15.18 16.70
N TYR A 169 -12.36 15.24 15.38
CA TYR A 169 -12.36 14.04 14.54
C TYR A 169 -10.96 13.47 14.40
N GLU A 170 -9.96 14.31 14.12
CA GLU A 170 -8.56 13.91 14.00
C GLU A 170 -8.03 13.24 15.28
N GLU A 171 -8.35 13.79 16.46
CA GLU A 171 -8.00 13.20 17.75
C GLU A 171 -8.66 11.81 17.93
N ALA A 172 -9.91 11.65 17.51
CA ALA A 172 -10.61 10.38 17.57
C ALA A 172 -10.02 9.34 16.57
N VAL A 173 -9.66 9.78 15.35
CA VAL A 173 -8.95 8.96 14.34
C VAL A 173 -7.63 8.42 14.91
N MET A 174 -6.85 9.25 15.58
CA MET A 174 -5.58 8.86 16.17
C MET A 174 -5.72 7.72 17.20
N VAL A 175 -6.84 7.63 17.92
CA VAL A 175 -7.07 6.50 18.84
C VAL A 175 -7.19 5.17 18.08
N PHE A 176 -7.81 5.17 16.91
CA PHE A 176 -7.87 3.99 16.03
C PHE A 176 -6.49 3.68 15.43
N TYR A 177 -5.81 4.69 14.91
CA TYR A 177 -4.50 4.54 14.27
C TYR A 177 -3.43 3.98 15.21
N GLN A 178 -3.41 4.41 16.47
CA GLN A 178 -2.50 3.87 17.48
C GLN A 178 -2.76 2.41 17.84
N ARG A 179 -3.91 1.85 17.47
CA ARG A 179 -4.26 0.45 17.72
C ARG A 179 -4.02 -0.43 16.50
N HIS A 180 -4.34 0.10 15.30
CA HIS A 180 -4.52 -0.71 14.11
C HIS A 180 -3.68 -0.27 12.92
N LEU A 181 -3.18 0.98 12.89
CA LEU A 181 -2.31 1.48 11.83
C LEU A 181 -0.82 1.35 12.21
N CYS A 182 -0.41 2.00 13.30
CA CYS A 182 0.97 1.92 13.80
C CYS A 182 1.00 2.05 15.31
N ARG A 183 1.47 1.00 16.01
CA ARG A 183 1.49 0.89 17.47
C ARG A 183 2.81 1.34 18.10
N VAL A 184 3.80 1.70 17.28
CA VAL A 184 5.05 2.31 17.77
C VAL A 184 4.75 3.72 18.29
N ASP A 185 5.26 4.07 19.45
CA ASP A 185 5.12 5.39 20.06
C ASP A 185 6.47 5.88 20.58
N PRO A 186 6.98 7.04 20.11
CA PRO A 186 6.43 7.85 19.00
C PRO A 186 6.58 7.18 17.64
N TRP A 187 5.74 7.57 16.69
CA TRP A 187 5.88 7.12 15.31
C TRP A 187 7.25 7.48 14.74
N PRO A 188 7.84 6.62 13.88
CA PRO A 188 9.12 6.94 13.23
C PRO A 188 9.04 8.22 12.39
N ASP A 189 10.13 9.00 12.38
CA ASP A 189 10.19 10.30 11.66
C ASP A 189 9.76 10.18 10.19
N TRP A 190 10.18 9.10 9.50
CA TRP A 190 9.81 8.87 8.09
C TRP A 190 8.31 8.64 7.90
N PHE A 191 7.63 8.08 8.91
CA PHE A 191 6.19 7.84 8.85
C PHE A 191 5.41 9.13 9.14
N VAL A 192 5.88 9.93 10.10
CA VAL A 192 5.34 11.27 10.37
C VAL A 192 5.49 12.16 9.12
N GLU A 193 6.67 12.15 8.47
CA GLU A 193 6.91 12.90 7.22
C GLU A 193 5.99 12.43 6.09
N CYS A 194 5.73 11.12 5.99
CA CYS A 194 4.79 10.57 5.02
C CYS A 194 3.39 11.18 5.16
N PHE A 195 2.87 11.27 6.38
CA PHE A 195 1.58 11.91 6.65
C PHE A 195 1.57 13.41 6.37
N GLN A 196 2.63 14.12 6.75
CA GLN A 196 2.75 15.55 6.47
C GLN A 196 2.71 15.86 4.96
N LEU A 197 3.33 15.01 4.14
CA LEU A 197 3.27 15.14 2.68
C LEU A 197 1.90 14.78 2.11
N LEU A 198 1.22 13.81 2.69
CA LEU A 198 -0.16 13.46 2.34
C LEU A 198 -1.11 14.62 2.66
N ASP A 199 -1.02 15.20 3.86
CA ASP A 199 -1.84 16.34 4.29
C ASP A 199 -1.60 17.59 3.43
N ALA A 200 -0.36 17.76 2.94
CA ALA A 200 -0.03 18.86 2.05
C ALA A 200 -0.64 18.72 0.65
N ASN A 201 -0.98 17.50 0.22
CA ASN A 201 -1.59 17.20 -1.08
C ASN A 201 -2.58 16.03 -0.97
N PRO A 202 -3.75 16.24 -0.34
CA PRO A 202 -4.68 15.17 -0.02
C PRO A 202 -5.64 14.80 -1.15
N GLU A 203 -5.56 15.41 -2.34
CA GLU A 203 -6.54 15.27 -3.43
C GLU A 203 -6.80 13.80 -3.77
N VAL A 204 -5.75 13.02 -4.04
CA VAL A 204 -5.87 11.62 -4.41
C VAL A 204 -6.46 10.80 -3.28
N TYR A 205 -5.95 11.00 -2.06
CA TYR A 205 -6.41 10.28 -0.89
C TYR A 205 -7.91 10.50 -0.64
N HIS A 206 -8.33 11.75 -0.58
CA HIS A 206 -9.75 12.08 -0.34
C HIS A 206 -10.66 11.65 -1.49
N SER A 207 -10.17 11.72 -2.75
CA SER A 207 -10.95 11.31 -3.92
C SER A 207 -11.16 9.80 -4.00
N MET A 208 -10.12 9.02 -3.71
CA MET A 208 -10.15 7.57 -3.87
C MET A 208 -10.61 6.86 -2.60
N ASN A 209 -10.07 7.24 -1.44
CA ASN A 209 -10.38 6.63 -0.16
C ASN A 209 -11.48 7.40 0.58
N GLY A 210 -11.15 8.53 1.13
CA GLY A 210 -12.01 9.34 1.98
C GLY A 210 -11.19 10.04 3.07
N PRO A 211 -11.82 10.49 4.16
CA PRO A 211 -11.15 11.28 5.19
C PRO A 211 -10.25 10.46 6.12
N SER A 212 -10.42 9.14 6.18
CA SER A 212 -9.63 8.25 7.04
C SER A 212 -9.59 6.83 6.49
N GLU A 213 -8.65 5.98 6.94
CA GLU A 213 -8.49 4.60 6.48
C GLU A 213 -9.75 3.75 6.67
N PHE A 214 -10.56 4.05 7.68
CA PHE A 214 -11.75 3.29 8.04
C PHE A 214 -13.08 3.93 7.59
N HIS A 215 -13.03 5.06 6.88
CA HIS A 215 -14.23 5.72 6.31
C HIS A 215 -14.11 5.87 4.79
N VAL A 216 -14.18 4.72 4.11
CA VAL A 216 -13.96 4.63 2.66
C VAL A 216 -15.24 5.00 1.90
N ILE A 217 -15.29 6.24 1.42
CA ILE A 217 -16.42 6.82 0.66
C ILE A 217 -16.05 7.25 -0.75
N GLY A 218 -14.76 7.19 -1.09
CA GLY A 218 -14.22 7.60 -2.36
C GLY A 218 -14.45 6.60 -3.51
N THR A 219 -13.68 6.77 -4.59
CA THR A 219 -13.89 5.98 -5.82
C THR A 219 -13.57 4.49 -5.66
N ILE A 220 -12.75 4.10 -4.66
CA ILE A 220 -12.43 2.69 -4.40
C ILE A 220 -13.44 1.97 -3.50
N ARG A 221 -14.48 2.64 -3.00
CA ARG A 221 -15.43 2.05 -2.03
C ARG A 221 -16.09 0.74 -2.51
N ASP A 222 -16.26 0.60 -3.81
CA ASP A 222 -16.89 -0.58 -4.43
C ASP A 222 -15.84 -1.50 -5.10
N TRP A 223 -14.53 -1.23 -4.90
CA TRP A 223 -13.47 -2.02 -5.52
C TRP A 223 -13.45 -3.44 -4.94
N ASP A 224 -13.48 -4.42 -5.85
CA ASP A 224 -13.45 -5.84 -5.54
C ASP A 224 -12.76 -6.59 -6.69
N ILE A 225 -11.70 -7.34 -6.38
CA ILE A 225 -10.95 -8.14 -7.35
C ILE A 225 -11.03 -9.63 -7.08
N THR A 226 -11.85 -10.06 -6.14
CA THR A 226 -11.92 -11.45 -5.68
C THR A 226 -12.13 -12.45 -6.80
N ASP A 227 -12.96 -12.13 -7.78
CA ASP A 227 -13.26 -12.99 -8.92
C ASP A 227 -12.05 -13.19 -9.86
N ARG A 228 -11.04 -12.32 -9.79
CA ARG A 228 -9.85 -12.37 -10.64
C ARG A 228 -8.59 -12.88 -9.95
N LEU A 229 -8.58 -13.04 -8.64
CA LEU A 229 -7.40 -13.47 -7.89
C LEU A 229 -6.89 -14.85 -8.32
N GLY A 230 -7.78 -15.73 -8.78
CA GLY A 230 -7.40 -17.02 -9.39
C GLY A 230 -6.60 -16.91 -10.70
N GLU A 231 -6.55 -15.74 -11.32
CA GLU A 231 -5.75 -15.47 -12.52
C GLU A 231 -4.28 -15.19 -12.21
N ILE A 232 -3.94 -14.82 -10.96
CA ILE A 232 -2.58 -14.52 -10.54
C ILE A 232 -1.73 -15.81 -10.61
N ALA A 233 -0.77 -15.82 -11.53
CA ALA A 233 0.09 -16.97 -11.75
C ALA A 233 1.50 -16.82 -11.12
N ALA A 234 1.89 -15.59 -10.78
CA ALA A 234 3.17 -15.30 -10.15
C ALA A 234 3.22 -15.86 -8.72
N PRO A 235 4.34 -16.44 -8.25
CA PRO A 235 4.54 -16.73 -6.84
C PRO A 235 4.17 -15.53 -5.98
N THR A 236 3.33 -15.74 -4.98
CA THR A 236 2.77 -14.64 -4.19
C THR A 236 2.97 -14.88 -2.70
N LEU A 237 3.50 -13.89 -1.99
CA LEU A 237 3.52 -13.81 -0.53
C LEU A 237 2.47 -12.78 -0.08
N ILE A 238 1.66 -13.18 0.89
CA ILE A 238 0.69 -12.31 1.55
C ILE A 238 0.99 -12.29 3.04
N PHE A 239 1.07 -11.12 3.64
CA PHE A 239 1.21 -11.02 5.08
C PHE A 239 0.54 -9.76 5.64
N SER A 240 0.19 -9.80 6.93
CA SER A 240 -0.39 -8.68 7.68
C SER A 240 -0.09 -8.81 9.15
N GLY A 241 -0.23 -7.71 9.90
CA GLY A 241 -0.11 -7.74 11.34
C GLY A 241 -1.31 -8.38 12.04
N ARG A 242 -1.09 -8.91 13.24
CA ARG A 242 -2.16 -9.44 14.10
C ARG A 242 -3.21 -8.40 14.46
N TYR A 243 -2.76 -7.14 14.64
CA TYR A 243 -3.57 -6.02 15.11
C TYR A 243 -3.93 -5.04 13.99
N ASP A 244 -3.69 -5.45 12.74
CA ASP A 244 -3.89 -4.67 11.53
C ASP A 244 -5.36 -4.28 11.33
N GLU A 245 -5.59 -3.09 10.80
CA GLU A 245 -6.92 -2.67 10.33
C GLU A 245 -7.40 -3.51 9.14
N VAL A 246 -6.48 -3.93 8.27
CA VAL A 246 -6.74 -5.00 7.31
C VAL A 246 -6.50 -6.34 8.00
N THR A 247 -7.49 -6.79 8.74
CA THR A 247 -7.37 -7.92 9.66
C THR A 247 -6.79 -9.17 8.97
N PRO A 248 -6.15 -10.08 9.75
CA PRO A 248 -5.73 -11.37 9.22
C PRO A 248 -6.84 -12.13 8.48
N ALA A 249 -8.10 -11.98 8.87
CA ALA A 249 -9.22 -12.58 8.16
C ALA A 249 -9.40 -12.02 6.74
N SER A 250 -9.19 -10.70 6.57
CA SER A 250 -9.28 -10.03 5.27
C SER A 250 -8.14 -10.45 4.34
N THR A 251 -6.90 -10.50 4.84
CA THR A 251 -5.73 -10.91 4.03
C THR A 251 -5.73 -12.41 3.73
N GLU A 252 -6.18 -13.26 4.66
CA GLU A 252 -6.35 -14.69 4.43
C GLU A 252 -7.38 -14.98 3.32
N ALA A 253 -8.38 -14.10 3.14
CA ALA A 253 -9.32 -14.23 2.04
C ALA A 253 -8.62 -14.14 0.67
N ALA A 254 -7.67 -13.23 0.50
CA ALA A 254 -6.83 -13.17 -0.71
C ALA A 254 -5.98 -14.43 -0.88
N HIS A 255 -5.34 -14.89 0.20
CA HIS A 255 -4.55 -16.14 0.18
C HIS A 255 -5.35 -17.35 -0.31
N ARG A 256 -6.58 -17.51 0.13
CA ARG A 256 -7.45 -18.62 -0.27
C ARG A 256 -7.80 -18.59 -1.76
N LEU A 257 -7.77 -17.43 -2.40
CA LEU A 257 -8.15 -17.23 -3.79
C LEU A 257 -6.96 -17.20 -4.75
N ILE A 258 -5.73 -16.91 -4.27
CA ILE A 258 -4.52 -16.89 -5.09
C ILE A 258 -3.83 -18.26 -5.04
N PRO A 259 -3.79 -19.00 -6.15
CA PRO A 259 -3.23 -20.35 -6.16
C PRO A 259 -1.75 -20.38 -5.77
N GLY A 260 -1.40 -21.23 -4.80
CA GLY A 260 0.00 -21.42 -4.39
C GLY A 260 0.63 -20.25 -3.64
N SER A 261 -0.14 -19.25 -3.23
CA SER A 261 0.37 -18.16 -2.40
C SER A 261 0.82 -18.66 -1.03
N GLU A 262 1.73 -17.91 -0.41
CA GLU A 262 2.16 -18.09 0.98
C GLU A 262 1.46 -17.06 1.86
N TYR A 263 1.14 -17.41 3.10
CA TYR A 263 0.46 -16.53 4.03
C TYR A 263 1.15 -16.50 5.38
N VAL A 264 1.40 -15.30 5.90
CA VAL A 264 2.05 -15.09 7.19
C VAL A 264 1.33 -14.02 8.00
N VAL A 265 1.16 -14.24 9.30
CA VAL A 265 0.70 -13.22 10.24
C VAL A 265 1.86 -12.78 11.10
N MET A 266 2.15 -11.48 11.12
CA MET A 266 3.14 -10.85 11.98
C MET A 266 2.50 -10.62 13.35
N GLU A 267 2.84 -11.47 14.32
CA GLU A 267 2.06 -11.60 15.57
C GLU A 267 2.11 -10.37 16.48
N GLU A 268 3.17 -9.55 16.38
CA GLU A 268 3.38 -8.38 17.25
C GLU A 268 3.17 -7.05 16.51
N SER A 269 2.67 -7.07 15.26
CA SER A 269 2.46 -5.85 14.49
C SER A 269 1.00 -5.58 14.14
N SER A 270 0.74 -4.33 13.74
CA SER A 270 -0.46 -3.86 13.10
C SER A 270 -0.21 -3.62 11.60
N HIS A 271 -0.76 -2.56 11.03
CA HIS A 271 -0.67 -2.27 9.60
C HIS A 271 0.77 -1.99 9.12
N MET A 272 1.62 -1.43 9.98
CA MET A 272 2.99 -1.03 9.65
C MET A 272 4.02 -2.05 10.18
N ALA A 273 3.98 -3.30 9.67
CA ALA A 273 4.90 -4.34 10.12
C ALA A 273 6.38 -3.96 9.94
N GLN A 274 6.73 -3.21 8.89
CA GLN A 274 8.06 -2.67 8.64
C GLN A 274 8.53 -1.65 9.69
N ALA A 275 7.63 -1.08 10.48
CA ALA A 275 7.94 -0.20 11.61
C ALA A 275 7.96 -0.96 12.94
N GLU A 276 7.08 -1.94 13.11
CA GLU A 276 6.83 -2.62 14.38
C GLU A 276 7.67 -3.89 14.58
N GLN A 277 7.93 -4.64 13.49
CA GLN A 277 8.77 -5.83 13.43
C GLN A 277 9.75 -5.76 12.24
N PRO A 278 10.65 -4.76 12.17
CA PRO A 278 11.45 -4.48 10.97
C PRO A 278 12.38 -5.64 10.58
N GLU A 279 13.02 -6.30 11.54
CA GLU A 279 13.98 -7.38 11.27
C GLU A 279 13.27 -8.61 10.71
N GLU A 280 12.16 -9.02 11.34
CA GLU A 280 11.37 -10.17 10.92
C GLU A 280 10.71 -9.92 9.56
N THR A 281 10.19 -8.70 9.33
CA THR A 281 9.58 -8.32 8.07
C THR A 281 10.60 -8.34 6.92
N LEU A 282 11.78 -7.77 7.12
CA LEU A 282 12.86 -7.83 6.13
C LEU A 282 13.35 -9.25 5.87
N ALA A 283 13.47 -10.08 6.91
CA ALA A 283 13.89 -11.49 6.77
C ALA A 283 12.85 -12.29 5.96
N LEU A 284 11.56 -12.10 6.23
CA LEU A 284 10.46 -12.73 5.49
C LEU A 284 10.51 -12.37 4.00
N VAL A 285 10.64 -11.07 3.70
CA VAL A 285 10.68 -10.57 2.31
C VAL A 285 11.93 -11.10 1.58
N ARG A 286 13.12 -11.07 2.20
CA ARG A 286 14.37 -11.59 1.62
C ARG A 286 14.27 -13.08 1.28
N ASP A 287 13.79 -13.89 2.20
CA ASP A 287 13.63 -15.33 2.01
C ASP A 287 12.69 -15.64 0.84
N PHE A 288 11.54 -14.98 0.81
CA PHE A 288 10.57 -15.16 -0.28
C PHE A 288 11.15 -14.75 -1.64
N LEU A 289 11.76 -13.57 -1.77
CA LEU A 289 12.36 -13.10 -3.02
C LEU A 289 13.46 -14.07 -3.53
N SER A 290 14.28 -14.58 -2.61
CA SER A 290 15.33 -15.55 -2.97
C SER A 290 14.76 -16.87 -3.48
N ARG A 291 13.67 -17.37 -2.90
CA ARG A 291 12.98 -18.60 -3.34
C ARG A 291 12.27 -18.39 -4.67
N ALA A 292 11.63 -17.25 -4.87
CA ALA A 292 10.93 -16.91 -6.11
C ALA A 292 11.89 -16.78 -7.32
N GLU A 293 13.15 -16.39 -7.08
CA GLU A 293 14.18 -16.35 -8.14
C GLU A 293 14.76 -17.74 -8.48
N ALA A 294 14.66 -18.69 -7.56
CA ALA A 294 15.20 -20.04 -7.74
C ALA A 294 14.22 -21.02 -8.42
N ALA A 295 12.94 -20.64 -8.51
CA ALA A 295 11.86 -21.45 -9.08
C ALA A 295 11.77 -21.28 -10.60
#